data_df9c7ec64b18bbabc491d5d08d8a0f52
#
_entry.id   df9c7ec64b18bbabc491d5d08d8a0f52
#
_cell.length_a   1.000
_cell.length_b   1.000
_cell.length_c   1.000
_cell.angle_alpha   90.00
_cell.angle_beta   90.00
_cell.angle_gamma   90.00
#
_symmetry.space_group_name_H-M   'P 1'
#
loop_
_entity.id
_entity.type
_entity.pdbx_description
1 polymer ?
#
loop_
_entity_poly.entity_id
_entity_poly.type
_entity_poly.pdbx_seq_one_letter_code
_entity_poly.pdbx_strand_id
1 'polypeptide(L)'
;TKICKRCSLYYQKYENFDEALEMERKAYASQLMLIDSKDNSTVILSSALGLLGVMSLLLGLLWKKHLTVHSQLDTFKEEMQMKEVEADKLVMQCNYLEEKYQSLQQYIYESSPVVSKVRQLKERTALSSKVSFFSEKDWTELLRLQESVYGLVSKLRGISPKLTEEDLRVCAFLREGVQPACFADLMKLTVETLTRRISRIKTEKLMLANSKESLEDIVKSL
;
A
#
# COMPACT_ATOMS: atom_id res chain seq x y z
N THR A 1 10.16 -13.07 14.35
CA THR A 1 10.38 -14.04 15.45
C THR A 1 11.58 -14.99 15.23
N LYS A 2 11.98 -15.31 13.98
CA LYS A 2 13.19 -16.14 13.70
C LYS A 2 14.51 -15.39 13.90
N ILE A 3 14.54 -14.07 13.73
CA ILE A 3 15.73 -13.22 13.90
C ILE A 3 16.09 -13.09 15.39
N CYS A 4 15.11 -12.90 16.29
CA CYS A 4 15.35 -12.84 17.73
C CYS A 4 15.92 -14.13 18.32
N LYS A 5 15.51 -15.31 17.82
CA LYS A 5 16.05 -16.60 18.28
C LYS A 5 17.53 -16.81 17.89
N ARG A 6 17.94 -16.32 16.73
CA ARG A 6 19.36 -16.36 16.31
C ARG A 6 20.23 -15.38 17.10
N CYS A 7 19.72 -14.18 17.42
CA CYS A 7 20.45 -13.23 18.27
C CYS A 7 20.58 -13.77 19.70
N SER A 8 19.57 -14.39 20.29
CA SER A 8 19.61 -14.99 21.61
C SER A 8 20.65 -16.13 21.71
N LEU A 9 20.72 -16.99 20.69
CA LEU A 9 21.74 -18.05 20.62
C LEU A 9 23.16 -17.51 20.44
N TYR A 10 23.33 -16.34 19.80
CA TYR A 10 24.60 -15.67 19.64
C TYR A 10 25.08 -15.06 20.98
N TYR A 11 24.18 -14.42 21.72
CA TYR A 11 24.44 -13.87 23.06
C TYR A 11 24.77 -14.99 24.08
N GLN A 12 24.02 -16.08 24.09
CA GLN A 12 24.28 -17.22 24.96
C GLN A 12 25.63 -17.91 24.71
N LYS A 13 26.11 -17.85 23.46
CA LYS A 13 27.43 -18.36 23.06
C LYS A 13 28.57 -17.41 23.48
N TYR A 14 28.28 -16.11 23.64
CA TYR A 14 29.25 -15.11 24.12
C TYR A 14 29.40 -15.12 25.61
N GLU A 15 28.32 -15.30 26.40
CA GLU A 15 28.37 -15.47 27.87
C GLU A 15 29.18 -16.72 28.25
N ASN A 16 28.99 -17.84 27.54
CA ASN A 16 29.79 -19.05 27.77
C ASN A 16 31.28 -18.87 27.36
N PHE A 17 31.58 -17.92 26.49
CA PHE A 17 32.96 -17.64 26.07
C PHE A 17 33.74 -16.87 27.14
N ASP A 18 33.10 -15.93 27.83
CA ASP A 18 33.72 -15.18 28.91
C ASP A 18 34.00 -16.08 30.13
N GLU A 19 33.06 -16.98 30.48
CA GLU A 19 33.30 -17.99 31.53
C GLU A 19 34.42 -18.99 31.19
N ALA A 20 34.50 -19.41 29.93
CA ALA A 20 35.55 -20.28 29.44
C ALA A 20 36.91 -19.57 29.50
N LEU A 21 36.95 -18.28 29.16
CA LEU A 21 38.17 -17.44 29.21
C LEU A 21 38.62 -17.23 30.69
N GLU A 22 37.69 -17.10 31.60
CA GLU A 22 38.02 -16.98 33.07
C GLU A 22 38.53 -18.28 33.65
N MET A 23 37.97 -19.43 33.25
CA MET A 23 38.46 -20.75 33.66
C MET A 23 39.86 -21.01 33.08
N GLU A 24 40.10 -20.65 31.83
CA GLU A 24 41.43 -20.73 31.23
C GLU A 24 42.46 -19.84 31.96
N ARG A 25 42.12 -18.59 32.30
CA ARG A 25 42.97 -17.71 33.13
C ARG A 25 43.32 -18.30 34.51
N LYS A 26 42.35 -18.93 35.19
CA LYS A 26 42.58 -19.59 36.46
C LYS A 26 43.46 -20.83 36.34
N ALA A 27 43.30 -21.61 35.27
CA ALA A 27 44.18 -22.75 34.98
C ALA A 27 45.61 -22.30 34.67
N TYR A 28 45.81 -21.22 33.93
CA TYR A 28 47.12 -20.62 33.66
C TYR A 28 47.79 -20.06 34.90
N ALA A 29 47.07 -19.39 35.78
CA ALA A 29 47.58 -18.87 37.05
C ALA A 29 48.08 -20.01 37.98
N SER A 30 47.36 -21.13 38.02
CA SER A 30 47.80 -22.30 38.79
C SER A 30 49.02 -23.03 38.18
N GLN A 31 49.16 -23.05 36.88
CA GLN A 31 50.36 -23.60 36.21
C GLN A 31 51.58 -22.70 36.39
N LEU A 32 51.44 -21.38 36.39
CA LEU A 32 52.52 -20.43 36.67
C LEU A 32 53.10 -20.59 38.09
N MET A 33 52.24 -20.87 39.07
CA MET A 33 52.71 -21.11 40.44
C MET A 33 53.47 -22.43 40.61
N LEU A 34 53.29 -23.41 39.75
CA LEU A 34 54.02 -24.68 39.77
C LEU A 34 55.39 -24.57 39.05
N ILE A 35 55.61 -23.56 38.22
CA ILE A 35 56.84 -23.36 37.43
C ILE A 35 57.91 -22.60 38.25
N ASP A 36 57.53 -21.86 39.29
CA ASP A 36 58.44 -21.02 40.09
C ASP A 36 59.38 -21.79 41.02
N SER A 37 59.36 -23.14 41.01
CA SER A 37 60.16 -23.95 41.87
C SER A 37 61.36 -24.70 41.23
N LYS A 38 61.63 -24.55 39.93
CA LYS A 38 62.77 -25.16 39.28
C LYS A 38 63.27 -24.37 38.07
N ASP A 39 64.52 -23.96 38.18
CA ASP A 39 65.41 -23.33 37.18
C ASP A 39 65.42 -24.08 35.82
N ASN A 40 64.46 -23.77 34.95
CA ASN A 40 64.41 -24.30 33.58
C ASN A 40 63.96 -23.23 32.57
N SER A 41 64.85 -22.30 32.24
CA SER A 41 64.65 -21.29 31.22
C SER A 41 64.28 -21.88 29.85
N THR A 42 64.69 -23.11 29.56
CA THR A 42 64.37 -23.83 28.31
C THR A 42 62.91 -24.28 28.22
N VAL A 43 62.26 -24.65 29.36
CA VAL A 43 60.86 -25.08 29.41
C VAL A 43 59.93 -23.88 29.26
N ILE A 44 60.29 -22.74 29.82
CA ILE A 44 59.54 -21.49 29.70
C ILE A 44 59.57 -21.00 28.23
N LEU A 45 60.72 -21.10 27.57
CA LEU A 45 60.85 -20.66 26.16
C LEU A 45 60.04 -21.55 25.19
N SER A 46 60.05 -22.88 25.42
CA SER A 46 59.26 -23.81 24.59
C SER A 46 57.74 -23.67 24.78
N SER A 47 57.31 -23.41 26.03
CA SER A 47 55.86 -23.19 26.31
C SER A 47 55.38 -21.87 25.73
N ALA A 48 56.20 -20.80 25.76
CA ALA A 48 55.87 -19.51 25.14
C ALA A 48 55.76 -19.61 23.62
N LEU A 49 56.67 -20.35 22.96
CA LEU A 49 56.65 -20.63 21.54
C LEU A 49 55.42 -21.46 21.12
N GLY A 50 55.01 -22.44 21.92
CA GLY A 50 53.82 -23.25 21.74
C GLY A 50 52.53 -22.39 21.80
N LEU A 51 52.49 -21.49 22.78
CA LEU A 51 51.36 -20.55 22.94
C LEU A 51 51.24 -19.57 21.75
N LEU A 52 52.36 -19.01 21.30
CA LEU A 52 52.36 -18.15 20.11
C LEU A 52 51.91 -18.89 18.84
N GLY A 53 52.24 -20.17 18.69
CA GLY A 53 51.80 -21.03 17.61
C GLY A 53 50.25 -21.26 17.65
N VAL A 54 49.71 -21.55 18.82
CA VAL A 54 48.25 -21.74 19.00
C VAL A 54 47.49 -20.43 18.76
N MET A 55 47.99 -19.31 19.27
CA MET A 55 47.41 -17.99 19.05
C MET A 55 47.40 -17.59 17.56
N SER A 56 48.49 -17.87 16.82
CA SER A 56 48.55 -17.60 15.39
C SER A 56 47.57 -18.44 14.56
N LEU A 57 47.36 -19.72 14.95
CA LEU A 57 46.38 -20.60 14.33
C LEU A 57 44.93 -20.12 14.61
N LEU A 58 44.62 -19.74 15.85
CA LEU A 58 43.32 -19.20 16.22
C LEU A 58 43.00 -17.89 15.47
N LEU A 59 43.99 -16.98 15.40
CA LEU A 59 43.86 -15.73 14.61
C LEU A 59 43.63 -16.02 13.12
N GLY A 60 44.34 -16.99 12.55
CA GLY A 60 44.15 -17.41 11.17
C GLY A 60 42.76 -17.97 10.88
N LEU A 61 42.21 -18.78 11.82
CA LEU A 61 40.87 -19.34 11.73
C LEU A 61 39.78 -18.25 11.85
N LEU A 62 39.98 -17.30 12.77
CA LEU A 62 39.08 -16.16 12.94
C LEU A 62 39.10 -15.25 11.72
N TRP A 63 40.28 -15.00 11.16
CA TRP A 63 40.46 -14.22 9.93
C TRP A 63 39.73 -14.88 8.73
N LYS A 64 39.94 -16.19 8.55
CA LYS A 64 39.25 -16.94 7.51
C LYS A 64 37.72 -16.89 7.66
N LYS A 65 37.22 -17.05 8.90
CA LYS A 65 35.77 -16.95 9.19
C LYS A 65 35.25 -15.55 8.92
N HIS A 66 35.99 -14.51 9.29
CA HIS A 66 35.63 -13.12 9.02
C HIS A 66 35.52 -12.83 7.52
N LEU A 67 36.50 -13.29 6.72
CA LEU A 67 36.47 -13.16 5.26
C LEU A 67 35.26 -13.87 4.63
N THR A 68 34.90 -15.07 5.10
CA THR A 68 33.75 -15.82 4.60
C THR A 68 32.44 -15.12 4.93
N VAL A 69 32.32 -14.60 6.15
CA VAL A 69 31.11 -13.86 6.56
C VAL A 69 30.97 -12.56 5.76
N HIS A 70 32.09 -11.87 5.51
CA HIS A 70 32.09 -10.64 4.74
C HIS A 70 31.65 -10.88 3.29
N SER A 71 32.15 -11.93 2.65
CA SER A 71 31.75 -12.28 1.28
C SER A 71 30.29 -12.70 1.20
N GLN A 72 29.78 -13.43 2.19
CA GLN A 72 28.34 -13.77 2.26
C GLN A 72 27.45 -12.53 2.48
N LEU A 73 27.93 -11.54 3.24
CA LEU A 73 27.22 -10.29 3.43
C LEU A 73 27.13 -9.47 2.14
N ASP A 74 28.24 -9.45 1.37
CA ASP A 74 28.29 -8.71 0.11
C ASP A 74 27.37 -9.36 -0.94
N THR A 75 27.39 -10.70 -1.07
CA THR A 75 26.45 -11.39 -1.97
C THR A 75 24.99 -11.18 -1.55
N PHE A 76 24.69 -11.17 -0.25
CA PHE A 76 23.34 -10.90 0.24
C PHE A 76 22.89 -9.46 -0.05
N LYS A 77 23.80 -8.48 0.06
CA LYS A 77 23.51 -7.09 -0.33
C LYS A 77 23.21 -6.96 -1.81
N GLU A 78 23.98 -7.62 -2.67
CA GLU A 78 23.76 -7.62 -4.11
C GLU A 78 22.38 -8.23 -4.46
N GLU A 79 22.03 -9.37 -3.83
CA GLU A 79 20.71 -9.98 -4.01
C GLU A 79 19.57 -9.07 -3.56
N MET A 80 19.74 -8.37 -2.44
CA MET A 80 18.74 -7.42 -1.95
C MET A 80 18.58 -6.24 -2.90
N GLN A 81 19.66 -5.67 -3.40
CA GLN A 81 19.61 -4.59 -4.38
C GLN A 81 18.93 -5.03 -5.69
N MET A 82 19.23 -6.22 -6.17
CA MET A 82 18.58 -6.77 -7.36
C MET A 82 17.08 -6.92 -7.17
N LYS A 83 16.63 -7.42 -6.01
CA LYS A 83 15.21 -7.56 -5.69
C LYS A 83 14.51 -6.20 -5.53
N GLU A 84 15.19 -5.20 -5.00
CA GLU A 84 14.68 -3.84 -4.89
C GLU A 84 14.45 -3.24 -6.29
N VAL A 85 15.42 -3.35 -7.19
CA VAL A 85 15.28 -2.91 -8.59
C VAL A 85 14.14 -3.64 -9.32
N GLU A 86 13.98 -4.93 -9.08
CA GLU A 86 12.87 -5.71 -9.66
C GLU A 86 11.51 -5.29 -9.10
N ALA A 87 11.43 -5.01 -7.81
CA ALA A 87 10.23 -4.48 -7.17
C ALA A 87 9.84 -3.10 -7.74
N ASP A 88 10.80 -2.19 -7.89
CA ASP A 88 10.58 -0.87 -8.48
C ASP A 88 10.07 -0.98 -9.93
N LYS A 89 10.65 -1.90 -10.71
CA LYS A 89 10.18 -2.16 -12.07
C LYS A 89 8.73 -2.66 -12.11
N LEU A 90 8.37 -3.56 -11.19
CA LEU A 90 6.98 -4.04 -11.07
C LEU A 90 6.02 -2.92 -10.69
N VAL A 91 6.41 -2.05 -9.74
CA VAL A 91 5.61 -0.88 -9.36
C VAL A 91 5.38 0.06 -10.54
N MET A 92 6.44 0.34 -11.32
CA MET A 92 6.31 1.15 -12.53
C MET A 92 5.36 0.52 -13.57
N GLN A 93 5.44 -0.80 -13.76
CA GLN A 93 4.53 -1.52 -14.66
C GLN A 93 3.09 -1.48 -14.17
N CYS A 94 2.85 -1.66 -12.87
CA CYS A 94 1.51 -1.53 -12.30
C CYS A 94 0.93 -0.14 -12.50
N ASN A 95 1.68 0.91 -12.22
CA ASN A 95 1.25 2.30 -12.41
C ASN A 95 0.93 2.59 -13.89
N TYR A 96 1.79 2.12 -14.80
CA TYR A 96 1.54 2.27 -16.24
C TYR A 96 0.25 1.57 -16.69
N LEU A 97 0.01 0.34 -16.20
CA LEU A 97 -1.20 -0.41 -16.52
C LEU A 97 -2.44 0.28 -15.94
N GLU A 98 -2.34 0.83 -14.74
CA GLU A 98 -3.43 1.56 -14.09
C GLU A 98 -3.80 2.83 -14.87
N GLU A 99 -2.82 3.62 -15.31
CA GLU A 99 -3.04 4.78 -16.18
C GLU A 99 -3.71 4.39 -17.51
N LYS A 100 -3.27 3.30 -18.13
CA LYS A 100 -3.87 2.79 -19.36
C LYS A 100 -5.29 2.31 -19.15
N TYR A 101 -5.53 1.62 -18.04
CA TYR A 101 -6.86 1.16 -17.68
C TYR A 101 -7.83 2.33 -17.45
N GLN A 102 -7.43 3.34 -16.71
CA GLN A 102 -8.21 4.56 -16.49
C GLN A 102 -8.48 5.30 -17.79
N SER A 103 -7.49 5.44 -18.67
CA SER A 103 -7.65 6.05 -19.98
C SER A 103 -8.65 5.30 -20.85
N LEU A 104 -8.61 3.98 -20.83
CA LEU A 104 -9.55 3.13 -21.58
C LEU A 104 -10.97 3.24 -21.01
N GLN A 105 -11.12 3.23 -19.69
CA GLN A 105 -12.42 3.43 -19.05
C GLN A 105 -13.03 4.78 -19.41
N GLN A 106 -12.22 5.84 -19.37
CA GLN A 106 -12.65 7.17 -19.77
C GLN A 106 -13.07 7.21 -21.24
N TYR A 107 -12.31 6.57 -22.12
CA TYR A 107 -12.67 6.49 -23.55
C TYR A 107 -13.99 5.75 -23.77
N ILE A 108 -14.20 4.61 -23.10
CA ILE A 108 -15.46 3.84 -23.16
C ILE A 108 -16.62 4.69 -22.66
N TYR A 109 -16.42 5.42 -21.56
CA TYR A 109 -17.41 6.34 -21.03
C TYR A 109 -17.79 7.41 -22.04
N GLU A 110 -16.83 8.13 -22.57
CA GLU A 110 -17.06 9.25 -23.49
C GLU A 110 -17.65 8.82 -24.84
N SER A 111 -17.30 7.64 -25.31
CA SER A 111 -17.82 7.08 -26.58
C SER A 111 -19.20 6.45 -26.44
N SER A 112 -19.71 6.30 -25.21
CA SER A 112 -20.99 5.65 -24.96
C SER A 112 -22.18 6.46 -25.52
N PRO A 113 -23.10 5.80 -26.24
CA PRO A 113 -24.34 6.45 -26.71
C PRO A 113 -25.18 7.05 -25.58
N VAL A 114 -25.16 6.45 -24.39
CA VAL A 114 -25.91 6.94 -23.23
C VAL A 114 -25.33 8.26 -22.72
N VAL A 115 -24.01 8.37 -22.62
CA VAL A 115 -23.35 9.62 -22.22
C VAL A 115 -23.58 10.71 -23.26
N SER A 116 -23.58 10.35 -24.55
CA SER A 116 -23.96 11.29 -25.61
C SER A 116 -25.40 11.83 -25.45
N LYS A 117 -26.36 10.97 -25.08
CA LYS A 117 -27.72 11.39 -24.76
C LYS A 117 -27.75 12.36 -23.56
N VAL A 118 -26.96 12.07 -22.51
CA VAL A 118 -26.87 12.93 -21.32
C VAL A 118 -26.28 14.29 -21.66
N ARG A 119 -25.23 14.34 -22.49
CA ARG A 119 -24.63 15.61 -23.00
C ARG A 119 -25.67 16.42 -23.79
N GLN A 120 -26.43 15.79 -24.67
CA GLN A 120 -27.51 16.47 -25.41
C GLN A 120 -28.57 17.03 -24.44
N LEU A 121 -28.89 16.37 -23.36
CA LEU A 121 -29.80 16.88 -22.31
C LEU A 121 -29.23 18.11 -21.60
N LYS A 122 -27.92 18.11 -21.33
CA LYS A 122 -27.23 19.23 -20.70
C LYS A 122 -27.21 20.49 -21.56
N GLU A 123 -27.05 20.33 -22.88
CA GLU A 123 -27.01 21.44 -23.84
C GLU A 123 -28.39 22.03 -24.16
N ARG A 124 -29.46 21.33 -23.79
CA ARG A 124 -30.84 21.80 -24.01
C ARG A 124 -31.20 22.87 -23.00
N THR A 125 -31.58 24.04 -23.52
CA THR A 125 -32.35 25.02 -22.75
C THR A 125 -33.78 24.49 -22.54
N ALA A 126 -34.39 24.78 -21.41
CA ALA A 126 -35.70 24.25 -20.95
C ALA A 126 -36.89 24.44 -21.90
N LEU A 127 -36.71 25.10 -23.07
CA LEU A 127 -37.74 25.42 -24.07
C LEU A 127 -37.78 24.48 -25.31
N SER A 128 -36.89 23.53 -25.44
CA SER A 128 -36.85 22.62 -26.58
C SER A 128 -37.63 21.35 -26.32
N SER A 129 -38.84 21.31 -26.81
CA SER A 129 -39.79 20.20 -26.66
C SER A 129 -39.45 19.03 -27.61
N LYS A 130 -38.65 18.10 -27.19
CA LYS A 130 -38.76 16.66 -27.52
C LYS A 130 -37.81 15.94 -26.57
N VAL A 131 -38.37 15.37 -25.51
CA VAL A 131 -37.65 14.54 -24.58
C VAL A 131 -37.09 13.35 -25.36
N SER A 132 -35.78 13.25 -25.45
CA SER A 132 -35.13 12.02 -25.86
C SER A 132 -35.51 10.92 -24.89
N PHE A 133 -36.20 9.90 -25.37
CA PHE A 133 -36.63 8.79 -24.51
C PHE A 133 -35.41 8.14 -23.85
N PHE A 134 -35.39 8.11 -22.51
CA PHE A 134 -34.36 7.47 -21.73
C PHE A 134 -34.97 6.16 -21.19
N SER A 135 -34.48 5.03 -21.67
CA SER A 135 -34.98 3.71 -21.31
C SER A 135 -34.41 3.21 -20.01
N GLU A 136 -35.00 2.18 -19.40
CA GLU A 136 -34.42 1.52 -18.21
C GLU A 136 -33.02 0.94 -18.50
N LYS A 137 -32.76 0.51 -19.73
CA LYS A 137 -31.42 0.09 -20.16
C LYS A 137 -30.42 1.24 -20.15
N ASP A 138 -30.83 2.44 -20.58
CA ASP A 138 -29.98 3.63 -20.53
C ASP A 138 -29.64 4.00 -19.09
N TRP A 139 -30.58 3.89 -18.14
CA TRP A 139 -30.33 4.13 -16.73
C TRP A 139 -29.30 3.15 -16.15
N THR A 140 -29.50 1.88 -16.40
CA THR A 140 -28.58 0.83 -15.91
C THR A 140 -27.19 1.03 -16.48
N GLU A 141 -27.10 1.34 -17.77
CA GLU A 141 -25.82 1.54 -18.44
C GLU A 141 -25.11 2.82 -17.96
N LEU A 142 -25.84 3.92 -17.74
CA LEU A 142 -25.27 5.15 -17.18
C LEU A 142 -24.67 4.91 -15.79
N LEU A 143 -25.43 4.26 -14.91
CA LEU A 143 -24.96 3.94 -13.55
C LEU A 143 -23.75 3.00 -13.58
N ARG A 144 -23.77 2.00 -14.46
CA ARG A 144 -22.64 1.07 -14.65
C ARG A 144 -21.38 1.79 -15.11
N LEU A 145 -21.50 2.69 -16.09
CA LEU A 145 -20.40 3.47 -16.62
C LEU A 145 -19.82 4.43 -15.57
N GLN A 146 -20.68 5.14 -14.83
CA GLN A 146 -20.23 6.03 -13.77
C GLN A 146 -19.62 5.28 -12.59
N GLU A 147 -20.11 4.07 -12.32
CA GLU A 147 -19.46 3.19 -11.34
C GLU A 147 -18.06 2.78 -11.81
N SER A 148 -17.91 2.37 -13.07
CA SER A 148 -16.61 1.90 -13.56
C SER A 148 -15.54 2.99 -13.60
N VAL A 149 -15.91 4.24 -13.92
CA VAL A 149 -14.95 5.35 -14.03
C VAL A 149 -14.73 6.07 -12.71
N TYR A 150 -15.81 6.30 -11.96
CA TYR A 150 -15.76 7.17 -10.78
C TYR A 150 -16.02 6.44 -9.46
N GLY A 151 -16.50 5.19 -9.50
CA GLY A 151 -16.95 4.47 -8.31
C GLY A 151 -18.17 5.13 -7.65
N LEU A 152 -19.01 5.83 -8.44
CA LEU A 152 -20.08 6.70 -7.92
C LEU A 152 -21.04 5.97 -7.02
N VAL A 153 -21.55 4.83 -7.46
CA VAL A 153 -22.57 4.06 -6.73
C VAL A 153 -21.98 3.50 -5.44
N SER A 154 -20.77 2.93 -5.50
CA SER A 154 -20.06 2.38 -4.35
C SER A 154 -19.76 3.46 -3.32
N LYS A 155 -19.27 4.62 -3.73
CA LYS A 155 -18.98 5.76 -2.85
C LYS A 155 -20.25 6.30 -2.19
N LEU A 156 -21.31 6.53 -2.96
CA LEU A 156 -22.58 7.02 -2.43
C LEU A 156 -23.23 6.02 -1.45
N ARG A 157 -23.22 4.72 -1.77
CA ARG A 157 -23.74 3.68 -0.87
C ARG A 157 -22.87 3.50 0.36
N GLY A 158 -21.56 3.72 0.25
CA GLY A 158 -20.64 3.74 1.39
C GLY A 158 -20.95 4.86 2.37
N ILE A 159 -21.39 6.04 1.89
CA ILE A 159 -21.82 7.16 2.73
C ILE A 159 -23.23 6.87 3.30
N SER A 160 -24.14 6.39 2.48
CA SER A 160 -25.51 6.12 2.91
C SER A 160 -26.12 4.91 2.19
N PRO A 161 -26.28 3.78 2.88
CA PRO A 161 -26.97 2.60 2.34
C PRO A 161 -28.47 2.81 2.12
N LYS A 162 -29.05 3.91 2.62
CA LYS A 162 -30.47 4.25 2.47
C LYS A 162 -30.81 4.88 1.11
N LEU A 163 -29.82 5.10 0.24
CA LEU A 163 -30.06 5.63 -1.10
C LEU A 163 -30.78 4.60 -1.96
N THR A 164 -31.91 5.03 -2.54
CA THR A 164 -32.67 4.22 -3.49
C THR A 164 -32.02 4.31 -4.88
N GLU A 165 -32.41 3.39 -5.77
CA GLU A 165 -31.94 3.42 -7.16
C GLU A 165 -32.29 4.73 -7.87
N GLU A 166 -33.50 5.25 -7.62
CA GLU A 166 -33.92 6.54 -8.15
C GLU A 166 -33.09 7.72 -7.61
N ASP A 167 -32.62 7.65 -6.36
CA ASP A 167 -31.72 8.67 -5.82
C ASP A 167 -30.34 8.61 -6.51
N LEU A 168 -29.87 7.40 -6.81
CA LEU A 168 -28.63 7.21 -7.57
C LEU A 168 -28.76 7.75 -9.00
N ARG A 169 -29.90 7.56 -9.65
CA ARG A 169 -30.21 8.16 -10.97
C ARG A 169 -30.14 9.69 -10.92
N VAL A 170 -30.72 10.30 -9.88
CA VAL A 170 -30.61 11.75 -9.67
C VAL A 170 -29.17 12.19 -9.49
N CYS A 171 -28.42 11.51 -8.64
CA CYS A 171 -26.99 11.80 -8.42
C CYS A 171 -26.18 11.65 -9.71
N ALA A 172 -26.48 10.63 -10.53
CA ALA A 172 -25.82 10.40 -11.81
C ALA A 172 -26.00 11.57 -12.79
N PHE A 173 -27.19 12.12 -12.91
CA PHE A 173 -27.41 13.30 -13.75
C PHE A 173 -26.78 14.58 -13.19
N LEU A 174 -26.84 14.77 -11.87
CA LEU A 174 -26.19 15.91 -11.23
C LEU A 174 -24.67 15.88 -11.42
N ARG A 175 -24.06 14.70 -11.38
CA ARG A 175 -22.64 14.55 -11.66
C ARG A 175 -22.27 15.05 -13.04
N GLU A 176 -23.10 14.77 -14.04
CA GLU A 176 -22.90 15.27 -15.40
C GLU A 176 -23.21 16.77 -15.55
N GLY A 177 -23.70 17.41 -14.52
CA GLY A 177 -24.10 18.81 -14.53
C GLY A 177 -25.34 19.07 -15.35
N VAL A 178 -26.26 18.09 -15.44
CA VAL A 178 -27.57 18.27 -16.05
C VAL A 178 -28.49 18.97 -15.05
N GLN A 179 -29.08 20.08 -15.48
CA GLN A 179 -29.99 20.85 -14.62
C GLN A 179 -31.28 20.04 -14.30
N PRO A 180 -31.82 20.13 -13.07
CA PRO A 180 -33.03 19.41 -12.68
C PRO A 180 -34.21 19.63 -13.62
N ALA A 181 -34.36 20.83 -14.17
CA ALA A 181 -35.41 21.14 -15.12
C ALA A 181 -35.32 20.30 -16.42
N CYS A 182 -34.12 19.87 -16.82
CA CYS A 182 -33.90 19.11 -18.06
C CYS A 182 -34.19 17.61 -17.92
N PHE A 183 -34.18 17.06 -16.71
CA PHE A 183 -34.39 15.62 -16.51
C PHE A 183 -35.59 15.27 -15.61
N ALA A 184 -36.31 16.24 -15.09
CA ALA A 184 -37.51 16.01 -14.29
C ALA A 184 -38.53 15.12 -15.02
N ASP A 185 -38.83 15.44 -16.29
CA ASP A 185 -39.74 14.68 -17.11
C ASP A 185 -39.29 13.22 -17.32
N LEU A 186 -37.98 12.99 -17.46
CA LEU A 186 -37.42 11.63 -17.59
C LEU A 186 -37.63 10.82 -16.33
N MET A 187 -37.61 11.46 -15.16
CA MET A 187 -37.94 10.85 -13.86
C MET A 187 -39.45 10.78 -13.58
N LYS A 188 -40.29 11.24 -14.51
CA LYS A 188 -41.76 11.36 -14.34
C LYS A 188 -42.14 12.20 -13.12
N LEU A 189 -41.37 13.24 -12.83
CA LEU A 189 -41.55 14.14 -11.70
C LEU A 189 -41.71 15.59 -12.19
N THR A 190 -42.35 16.42 -11.40
CA THR A 190 -42.29 17.86 -11.58
C THR A 190 -40.92 18.38 -11.09
N VAL A 191 -40.48 19.50 -11.66
CA VAL A 191 -39.19 20.15 -11.27
C VAL A 191 -39.18 20.41 -9.75
N GLU A 192 -40.30 20.86 -9.21
CA GLU A 192 -40.42 21.13 -7.77
C GLU A 192 -40.25 19.86 -6.92
N THR A 193 -40.90 18.76 -7.34
CA THR A 193 -40.78 17.45 -6.65
C THR A 193 -39.34 16.93 -6.73
N LEU A 194 -38.70 17.09 -7.88
CA LEU A 194 -37.30 16.69 -8.05
C LEU A 194 -36.34 17.55 -7.18
N THR A 195 -36.57 18.85 -7.12
CA THR A 195 -35.78 19.77 -6.25
C THR A 195 -35.92 19.41 -4.79
N ARG A 196 -37.15 19.09 -4.33
CA ARG A 196 -37.37 18.57 -2.97
C ARG A 196 -36.66 17.24 -2.74
N ARG A 197 -36.65 16.36 -3.72
CA ARG A 197 -35.93 15.08 -3.65
C ARG A 197 -34.42 15.31 -3.53
N ILE A 198 -33.83 16.19 -4.33
CA ILE A 198 -32.42 16.58 -4.27
C ILE A 198 -32.06 17.10 -2.87
N SER A 199 -32.91 17.98 -2.31
CA SER A 199 -32.72 18.48 -0.94
C SER A 199 -32.75 17.35 0.09
N ARG A 200 -33.72 16.42 0.00
CA ARG A 200 -33.81 15.26 0.91
C ARG A 200 -32.62 14.32 0.78
N ILE A 201 -32.12 14.07 -0.41
CA ILE A 201 -30.91 13.27 -0.61
C ILE A 201 -29.76 13.90 0.15
N LYS A 202 -29.55 15.22 0.00
CA LYS A 202 -28.49 15.95 0.67
C LYS A 202 -28.64 15.93 2.19
N THR A 203 -29.81 16.34 2.70
CA THR A 203 -30.02 16.61 4.12
C THR A 203 -30.31 15.36 4.95
N GLU A 204 -31.18 14.49 4.45
CA GLU A 204 -31.67 13.33 5.21
C GLU A 204 -30.88 12.06 4.95
N LYS A 205 -30.48 11.83 3.69
CA LYS A 205 -29.80 10.57 3.32
C LYS A 205 -28.29 10.65 3.46
N LEU A 206 -27.67 11.72 2.94
CA LEU A 206 -26.23 11.95 3.08
C LEU A 206 -25.86 12.65 4.38
N MET A 207 -26.84 13.14 5.16
CA MET A 207 -26.65 13.84 6.42
C MET A 207 -25.78 15.09 6.31
N LEU A 208 -25.79 15.76 5.16
CA LEU A 208 -24.98 16.92 4.85
C LEU A 208 -25.76 18.24 4.95
N ALA A 209 -26.71 18.34 5.89
CA ALA A 209 -27.56 19.51 6.10
C ALA A 209 -26.75 20.81 6.34
N ASN A 210 -25.60 20.70 7.01
CA ASN A 210 -24.75 21.84 7.36
C ASN A 210 -23.70 22.19 6.27
N SER A 211 -23.61 21.42 5.20
CA SER A 211 -22.69 21.75 4.09
C SER A 211 -23.24 22.90 3.28
N LYS A 212 -22.40 23.91 2.99
CA LYS A 212 -22.71 25.02 2.08
C LYS A 212 -22.72 24.60 0.61
N GLU A 213 -22.11 23.47 0.29
CA GLU A 213 -21.99 22.96 -1.07
C GLU A 213 -23.33 22.44 -1.58
N SER A 214 -23.60 22.56 -2.87
CA SER A 214 -24.77 21.92 -3.50
C SER A 214 -24.59 20.40 -3.54
N LEU A 215 -25.70 19.64 -3.70
CA LEU A 215 -25.60 18.20 -3.93
C LEU A 215 -24.80 17.89 -5.20
N GLU A 216 -24.92 18.75 -6.21
CA GLU A 216 -24.16 18.65 -7.46
C GLU A 216 -22.63 18.73 -7.21
N ASP A 217 -22.18 19.71 -6.41
CA ASP A 217 -20.77 19.87 -6.09
C ASP A 217 -20.23 18.67 -5.31
N ILE A 218 -21.02 18.19 -4.34
CA ILE A 218 -20.69 17.01 -3.55
C ILE A 218 -20.51 15.79 -4.42
N VAL A 219 -21.47 15.55 -5.33
CA VAL A 219 -21.43 14.37 -6.21
C VAL A 219 -20.32 14.47 -7.25
N LYS A 220 -19.95 15.68 -7.68
CA LYS A 220 -18.81 15.88 -8.58
C LYS A 220 -17.45 15.69 -7.90
N SER A 221 -17.36 15.96 -6.60
CA SER A 221 -16.13 15.77 -5.82
C SER A 221 -15.85 14.31 -5.42
N LEU A 222 -16.88 13.46 -5.50
CA LEU A 222 -16.74 12.02 -5.25
C LEU A 222 -16.02 11.30 -6.38
#